data_f1a5055fbab121b39948f713f4f9c3b1
#
_entry.id   f1a5055fbab121b39948f713f4f9c3b1
#
_cell.length_a   1.000
_cell.length_b   1.000
_cell.length_c   1.000
_cell.angle_alpha   90.00
_cell.angle_beta   90.00
_cell.angle_gamma   90.00
#
_symmetry.space_group_name_H-M   'P 1'
#
loop_
_entity.id
_entity.type
_entity.pdbx_description
1 polymer ?
#
loop_
_entity_poly.entity_id
_entity_poly.type
_entity_poly.pdbx_seq_one_letter_code
_entity_poly.pdbx_strand_id
1 'polypeptide(L)'
;MRKEYYRLNRERWLEYRRRKDAKYPLYTVWHAMLVRTGIRPGAKPHEVKDYIERGITVCDEWRDYATFEAWAVANGWKRELRIDRIDNDAGYSPSNCRFVTVSRNQRNRRNTTMVVWGGTRQPLIDVYDTVGCKLRYSLVQSRVSKQGWSVERALTTPPIHRAA
;
A
#
# COMPACT_ATOMS: atom_id res chain seq x y z
N MET A 1 26.70 -12.35 -30.25
CA MET A 1 26.37 -10.96 -30.63
C MET A 1 25.03 -10.47 -30.04
N ARG A 2 23.85 -11.04 -30.38
CA ARG A 2 22.55 -10.49 -29.93
C ARG A 2 22.33 -10.51 -28.39
N LYS A 3 22.72 -11.59 -27.70
CA LYS A 3 22.63 -11.74 -26.24
C LYS A 3 23.53 -10.77 -25.48
N GLU A 4 24.72 -10.51 -26.01
CA GLU A 4 25.71 -9.63 -25.41
C GLU A 4 25.32 -8.15 -25.56
N TYR A 5 24.79 -7.76 -26.72
CA TYR A 5 24.20 -6.44 -26.92
C TYR A 5 23.06 -6.14 -25.92
N TYR A 6 22.16 -7.10 -25.69
CA TYR A 6 21.07 -6.95 -24.70
C TYR A 6 21.60 -6.87 -23.27
N ARG A 7 22.66 -7.63 -22.92
CA ARG A 7 23.30 -7.59 -21.60
C ARG A 7 23.93 -6.23 -21.34
N LEU A 8 24.74 -5.71 -22.25
CA LEU A 8 25.42 -4.42 -22.15
C LEU A 8 24.43 -3.25 -22.07
N ASN A 9 23.39 -3.25 -22.88
CA ASN A 9 22.36 -2.23 -22.83
C ASN A 9 21.56 -2.29 -21.53
N ARG A 10 21.31 -3.49 -20.99
CA ARG A 10 20.65 -3.67 -19.70
C ARG A 10 21.49 -3.10 -18.55
N GLU A 11 22.79 -3.35 -18.54
CA GLU A 11 23.71 -2.84 -17.52
C GLU A 11 23.79 -1.30 -17.55
N ARG A 12 23.98 -0.71 -18.73
CA ARG A 12 23.96 0.75 -18.91
C ARG A 12 22.61 1.37 -18.46
N TRP A 13 21.50 0.72 -18.81
CA TRP A 13 20.18 1.18 -18.40
C TRP A 13 19.97 1.06 -16.87
N LEU A 14 20.46 -0.03 -16.24
CA LEU A 14 20.41 -0.20 -14.80
C LEU A 14 21.28 0.84 -14.06
N GLU A 15 22.45 1.15 -14.60
CA GLU A 15 23.33 2.18 -14.04
C GLU A 15 22.70 3.59 -14.17
N TYR A 16 22.17 3.93 -15.34
CA TYR A 16 21.41 5.17 -15.53
C TYR A 16 20.26 5.28 -14.54
N ARG A 17 19.50 4.20 -14.37
CA ARG A 17 18.38 4.14 -13.41
C ARG A 17 18.86 4.33 -11.98
N ARG A 18 19.94 3.67 -11.57
CA ARG A 18 20.54 3.84 -10.23
C ARG A 18 20.96 5.29 -9.97
N ARG A 19 21.59 5.94 -10.92
CA ARG A 19 21.98 7.36 -10.82
C ARG A 19 20.77 8.27 -10.72
N LYS A 20 19.74 8.01 -11.50
CA LYS A 20 18.47 8.77 -11.45
C LYS A 20 17.75 8.57 -10.14
N ASP A 21 17.64 7.34 -9.66
CA ASP A 21 17.00 7.00 -8.38
C ASP A 21 17.79 7.54 -7.16
N ALA A 22 19.11 7.67 -7.27
CA ALA A 22 19.94 8.31 -6.25
C ALA A 22 19.72 9.83 -6.20
N LYS A 23 19.58 10.48 -7.37
CA LYS A 23 19.36 11.92 -7.47
C LYS A 23 17.92 12.34 -7.16
N TYR A 24 16.96 11.50 -7.54
CA TYR A 24 15.52 11.78 -7.39
C TYR A 24 14.79 10.56 -6.82
N PRO A 25 15.01 10.22 -5.55
CA PRO A 25 14.51 8.98 -4.97
C PRO A 25 12.97 8.89 -4.93
N LEU A 26 12.29 10.03 -4.86
CA LEU A 26 10.81 10.13 -4.86
C LEU A 26 10.21 10.13 -6.27
N TYR A 27 11.02 10.35 -7.31
CA TYR A 27 10.50 10.47 -8.68
C TYR A 27 9.77 9.20 -9.14
N THR A 28 10.27 8.03 -8.78
CA THR A 28 9.63 6.75 -9.13
C THR A 28 8.25 6.61 -8.46
N VAL A 29 8.13 7.05 -7.21
CA VAL A 29 6.86 7.04 -6.46
C VAL A 29 5.86 8.00 -7.11
N TRP A 30 6.28 9.24 -7.36
CA TRP A 30 5.49 10.27 -8.00
C TRP A 30 5.04 9.86 -9.42
N HIS A 31 5.97 9.40 -10.26
CA HIS A 31 5.65 8.96 -11.61
C HIS A 31 4.66 7.79 -11.63
N ALA A 32 4.86 6.80 -10.75
CA ALA A 32 3.95 5.66 -10.65
C ALA A 32 2.53 6.07 -10.21
N MET A 33 2.41 7.08 -9.34
CA MET A 33 1.13 7.65 -8.94
C MET A 33 0.40 8.29 -10.13
N LEU A 34 1.09 9.11 -10.92
CA LEU A 34 0.52 9.75 -12.13
C LEU A 34 0.15 8.74 -13.22
N VAL A 35 0.93 7.67 -13.39
CA VAL A 35 0.63 6.61 -14.38
C VAL A 35 -0.63 5.83 -13.96
N ARG A 36 -0.71 5.35 -12.73
CA ARG A 36 -1.85 4.53 -12.28
C ARG A 36 -3.17 5.29 -12.22
N THR A 37 -3.13 6.62 -12.10
CA THR A 37 -4.32 7.49 -12.13
C THR A 37 -4.67 8.01 -13.53
N GLY A 38 -3.93 7.59 -14.56
CA GLY A 38 -4.19 7.97 -15.95
C GLY A 38 -3.73 9.37 -16.36
N ILE A 39 -3.12 10.14 -15.45
CA ILE A 39 -2.55 11.46 -15.77
C ILE A 39 -1.35 11.32 -16.71
N ARG A 40 -0.63 10.19 -16.63
CA ARG A 40 0.41 9.81 -17.59
C ARG A 40 0.07 8.46 -18.21
N PRO A 41 0.46 8.22 -19.46
CA PRO A 41 0.21 6.94 -20.13
C PRO A 41 1.00 5.80 -19.50
N GLY A 42 0.54 4.56 -19.69
CA GLY A 42 1.23 3.34 -19.27
C GLY A 42 0.58 2.61 -18.08
N ALA A 43 -0.63 2.99 -17.68
CA ALA A 43 -1.40 2.24 -16.67
C ALA A 43 -1.67 0.81 -17.12
N LYS A 44 -1.46 -0.14 -16.23
CA LYS A 44 -1.74 -1.56 -16.46
C LYS A 44 -3.25 -1.84 -16.35
N PRO A 45 -3.79 -2.92 -16.95
CA PRO A 45 -5.24 -3.21 -16.92
C PRO A 45 -5.83 -3.21 -15.49
N HIS A 46 -5.12 -3.75 -14.50
CA HIS A 46 -5.59 -3.73 -13.11
C HIS A 46 -5.54 -2.32 -12.49
N GLU A 47 -4.60 -1.46 -12.90
CA GLU A 47 -4.52 -0.07 -12.43
C GLU A 47 -5.66 0.77 -13.04
N VAL A 48 -6.04 0.51 -14.30
CA VAL A 48 -7.21 1.13 -14.93
C VAL A 48 -8.46 0.84 -14.08
N LYS A 49 -8.72 -0.44 -13.79
CA LYS A 49 -9.85 -0.87 -12.96
C LYS A 49 -9.79 -0.32 -11.53
N ASP A 50 -8.59 -0.32 -10.92
CA ASP A 50 -8.42 0.00 -9.51
C ASP A 50 -8.32 1.50 -9.21
N TYR A 51 -8.01 2.32 -10.22
CA TYR A 51 -7.83 3.75 -10.06
C TYR A 51 -8.66 4.57 -11.05
N ILE A 52 -8.48 4.39 -12.36
CA ILE A 52 -9.07 5.28 -13.37
C ILE A 52 -10.59 5.13 -13.41
N GLU A 53 -11.12 3.90 -13.51
CA GLU A 53 -12.57 3.63 -13.52
C GLU A 53 -13.26 4.04 -12.22
N ARG A 54 -12.51 4.18 -11.13
CA ARG A 54 -13.00 4.65 -9.85
C ARG A 54 -12.89 6.15 -9.65
N GLY A 55 -12.39 6.89 -10.63
CA GLY A 55 -12.18 8.33 -10.51
C GLY A 55 -11.09 8.73 -9.52
N ILE A 56 -10.15 7.84 -9.21
CA ILE A 56 -9.02 8.15 -8.33
C ILE A 56 -8.04 9.05 -9.08
N THR A 57 -7.85 10.26 -8.60
CA THR A 57 -6.97 11.28 -9.20
C THR A 57 -5.82 11.68 -8.29
N VAL A 58 -4.99 12.59 -8.77
CA VAL A 58 -3.95 13.27 -8.00
C VAL A 58 -4.31 14.75 -7.96
N CYS A 59 -4.20 15.39 -6.82
CA CYS A 59 -4.42 16.84 -6.68
C CYS A 59 -3.50 17.64 -7.63
N ASP A 60 -3.94 18.81 -8.04
CA ASP A 60 -3.24 19.58 -9.06
C ASP A 60 -1.84 20.00 -8.61
N GLU A 61 -1.65 20.32 -7.34
CA GLU A 61 -0.36 20.71 -6.78
C GLU A 61 0.70 19.60 -6.92
N TRP A 62 0.28 18.34 -6.86
CA TRP A 62 1.19 17.21 -7.01
C TRP A 62 1.42 16.75 -8.44
N ARG A 63 0.89 17.46 -9.42
CA ARG A 63 1.31 17.32 -10.82
C ARG A 63 2.72 17.85 -11.03
N ASP A 64 3.16 18.79 -10.18
CA ASP A 64 4.54 19.23 -10.09
C ASP A 64 5.34 18.34 -9.13
N TYR A 65 6.49 17.84 -9.61
CA TYR A 65 7.36 16.95 -8.83
C TYR A 65 7.97 17.65 -7.62
N ALA A 66 8.40 18.90 -7.75
CA ALA A 66 9.07 19.62 -6.67
C ALA A 66 8.10 19.86 -5.49
N THR A 67 6.85 20.19 -5.79
CA THR A 67 5.79 20.36 -4.79
C THR A 67 5.49 19.04 -4.06
N PHE A 68 5.38 17.92 -4.80
CA PHE A 68 5.22 16.60 -4.19
C PHE A 68 6.42 16.20 -3.32
N GLU A 69 7.65 16.43 -3.80
CA GLU A 69 8.88 16.11 -3.08
C GLU A 69 8.99 16.91 -1.77
N ALA A 70 8.73 18.22 -1.81
CA ALA A 70 8.73 19.08 -0.62
C ALA A 70 7.74 18.57 0.45
N TRP A 71 6.51 18.25 0.03
CA TRP A 71 5.52 17.67 0.94
C TRP A 71 5.99 16.31 1.50
N ALA A 72 6.51 15.44 0.67
CA ALA A 72 6.94 14.11 1.08
C ALA A 72 8.05 14.15 2.13
N VAL A 73 9.04 15.03 1.93
CA VAL A 73 10.14 15.24 2.90
C VAL A 73 9.60 15.79 4.22
N ALA A 74 8.74 16.80 4.17
CA ALA A 74 8.12 17.40 5.36
C ALA A 74 7.22 16.41 6.13
N ASN A 75 6.66 15.39 5.45
CA ASN A 75 5.78 14.38 6.04
C ASN A 75 6.49 13.04 6.33
N GLY A 76 7.80 13.08 6.54
CA GLY A 76 8.58 11.97 7.07
C GLY A 76 8.84 10.84 6.08
N TRP A 77 8.90 11.16 4.78
CA TRP A 77 9.32 10.18 3.79
C TRP A 77 10.69 9.58 4.11
N LYS A 78 10.78 8.25 3.96
CA LYS A 78 12.02 7.47 3.97
C LYS A 78 11.96 6.45 2.85
N ARG A 79 13.12 6.01 2.37
CA ARG A 79 13.24 5.14 1.19
C ARG A 79 12.50 3.79 1.32
N GLU A 80 12.42 3.27 2.52
CA GLU A 80 11.74 2.02 2.88
C GLU A 80 10.22 2.16 2.99
N LEU A 81 9.70 3.39 3.07
CA LEU A 81 8.27 3.64 3.23
C LEU A 81 7.54 3.64 1.87
N ARG A 82 6.25 3.43 1.94
CA ARG A 82 5.32 3.47 0.79
C ARG A 82 4.30 4.58 1.02
N ILE A 83 3.96 5.29 -0.05
CA ILE A 83 2.82 6.20 -0.03
C ILE A 83 1.53 5.37 0.07
N ASP A 84 0.67 5.73 0.98
CA ASP A 84 -0.60 5.07 1.29
C ASP A 84 -1.69 6.14 1.36
N ARG A 85 -2.86 5.87 0.78
CA ARG A 85 -4.04 6.72 0.93
C ARG A 85 -4.80 6.31 2.18
N ILE A 86 -5.14 7.26 3.02
CA ILE A 86 -5.90 7.02 4.26
C ILE A 86 -7.29 6.48 3.90
N ASP A 87 -7.97 7.16 3.00
CA ASP A 87 -9.19 6.72 2.34
C ASP A 87 -8.86 6.17 0.95
N ASN A 88 -9.12 4.89 0.73
CA ASN A 88 -8.88 4.19 -0.53
C ASN A 88 -9.84 4.60 -1.66
N ASP A 89 -10.93 5.29 -1.35
CA ASP A 89 -11.92 5.75 -2.33
C ASP A 89 -11.69 7.21 -2.74
N ALA A 90 -10.85 7.94 -2.01
CA ALA A 90 -10.41 9.29 -2.35
C ALA A 90 -9.08 9.30 -3.14
N GLY A 91 -8.78 10.43 -3.80
CA GLY A 91 -7.56 10.65 -4.59
C GLY A 91 -6.31 10.87 -3.75
N TYR A 92 -5.19 11.07 -4.43
CA TYR A 92 -3.92 11.45 -3.81
C TYR A 92 -3.90 12.94 -3.52
N SER A 93 -3.75 13.30 -2.25
CA SER A 93 -3.64 14.69 -1.78
C SER A 93 -2.87 14.74 -0.46
N PRO A 94 -2.36 15.91 -0.04
CA PRO A 94 -1.72 16.09 1.25
C PRO A 94 -2.54 15.61 2.44
N SER A 95 -3.86 15.82 2.41
CA SER A 95 -4.79 15.43 3.49
C SER A 95 -5.14 13.94 3.49
N ASN A 96 -5.01 13.26 2.36
CA ASN A 96 -5.39 11.85 2.20
C ASN A 96 -4.20 10.90 2.09
N CYS A 97 -2.96 11.39 2.11
CA CYS A 97 -1.78 10.56 1.95
C CYS A 97 -0.88 10.58 3.18
N ARG A 98 -0.20 9.46 3.38
CA ARG A 98 0.81 9.26 4.42
C ARG A 98 1.89 8.30 3.94
N PHE A 99 3.03 8.29 4.64
CA PHE A 99 4.07 7.30 4.41
C PHE A 99 3.99 6.21 5.48
N VAL A 100 3.94 4.95 5.04
CA VAL A 100 3.78 3.79 5.91
C VAL A 100 4.76 2.68 5.52
N THR A 101 5.02 1.77 6.45
CA THR A 101 5.77 0.55 6.15
C THR A 101 5.03 -0.33 5.15
N VAL A 102 5.76 -1.21 4.44
CA VAL A 102 5.16 -2.18 3.50
C VAL A 102 4.10 -3.02 4.19
N SER A 103 4.36 -3.47 5.42
CA SER A 103 3.40 -4.24 6.21
C SER A 103 2.11 -3.47 6.47
N ARG A 104 2.19 -2.20 6.89
CA ARG A 104 1.00 -1.36 7.13
C ARG A 104 0.24 -1.06 5.84
N ASN A 105 0.93 -0.79 4.73
CA ASN A 105 0.29 -0.57 3.43
C ASN A 105 -0.46 -1.82 2.94
N GLN A 106 0.08 -3.02 3.19
CA GLN A 106 -0.62 -4.26 2.86
C GLN A 106 -1.89 -4.47 3.70
N ARG A 107 -1.93 -3.96 4.93
CA ARG A 107 -3.10 -4.01 5.83
C ARG A 107 -4.23 -3.07 5.42
N ASN A 108 -3.91 -1.97 4.73
CA ASN A 108 -4.89 -0.99 4.24
C ASN A 108 -5.51 -1.35 2.88
N ARG A 109 -5.37 -2.59 2.41
CA ARG A 109 -6.01 -3.04 1.17
C ARG A 109 -7.52 -3.20 1.33
N ARG A 110 -8.27 -3.05 0.23
CA ARG A 110 -9.75 -3.20 0.20
C ARG A 110 -10.26 -4.55 0.71
N ASN A 111 -9.48 -5.61 0.57
CA ASN A 111 -9.82 -6.94 1.10
C ASN A 111 -9.41 -7.13 2.56
N THR A 112 -8.97 -6.07 3.23
CA THR A 112 -8.65 -6.11 4.66
C THR A 112 -9.95 -6.25 5.46
N THR A 113 -10.00 -7.23 6.36
CA THR A 113 -11.13 -7.43 7.25
C THR A 113 -11.21 -6.24 8.21
N MET A 114 -12.25 -5.42 8.05
CA MET A 114 -12.54 -4.28 8.92
C MET A 114 -13.48 -4.70 10.04
N VAL A 115 -13.24 -4.21 11.25
CA VAL A 115 -14.03 -4.50 12.45
C VAL A 115 -14.28 -3.23 13.26
N VAL A 116 -15.31 -3.24 14.11
CA VAL A 116 -15.51 -2.21 15.13
C VAL A 116 -14.88 -2.73 16.43
N TRP A 117 -13.94 -1.98 16.98
CA TRP A 117 -13.27 -2.29 18.24
C TRP A 117 -13.09 -1.01 19.06
N GLY A 118 -13.53 -1.03 20.31
CA GLY A 118 -13.52 0.19 21.14
C GLY A 118 -14.31 1.36 20.54
N GLY A 119 -15.40 1.08 19.80
CA GLY A 119 -16.21 2.10 19.13
C GLY A 119 -15.62 2.63 17.82
N THR A 120 -14.41 2.21 17.43
CA THR A 120 -13.72 2.69 16.22
C THR A 120 -13.64 1.61 15.14
N ARG A 121 -13.98 1.95 13.89
CA ARG A 121 -13.82 1.06 12.73
C ARG A 121 -12.35 1.02 12.31
N GLN A 122 -11.73 -0.16 12.39
CA GLN A 122 -10.30 -0.34 12.11
C GLN A 122 -10.00 -1.75 11.54
N PRO A 123 -8.83 -1.97 10.94
CA PRO A 123 -8.42 -3.28 10.46
C PRO A 123 -8.33 -4.31 11.60
N LEU A 124 -8.86 -5.52 11.38
CA LEU A 124 -8.76 -6.62 12.35
C LEU A 124 -7.30 -6.93 12.73
N ILE A 125 -6.37 -6.79 11.79
CA ILE A 125 -4.95 -7.04 12.03
C ILE A 125 -4.36 -6.03 13.05
N ASP A 126 -4.81 -4.78 13.03
CA ASP A 126 -4.33 -3.76 13.99
C ASP A 126 -4.85 -4.08 15.40
N VAL A 127 -6.11 -4.54 15.52
CA VAL A 127 -6.66 -5.04 16.78
C VAL A 127 -5.90 -6.27 17.27
N TYR A 128 -5.66 -7.23 16.36
CA TYR A 128 -4.91 -8.47 16.66
C TYR A 128 -3.51 -8.16 17.23
N ASP A 129 -2.78 -7.21 16.62
CA ASP A 129 -1.44 -6.80 17.07
C ASP A 129 -1.52 -6.06 18.42
N THR A 130 -2.50 -5.16 18.60
CA THR A 130 -2.68 -4.35 19.82
C THR A 130 -2.96 -5.21 21.04
N VAL A 131 -3.81 -6.24 20.90
CA VAL A 131 -4.13 -7.15 22.00
C VAL A 131 -3.07 -8.25 22.21
N GLY A 132 -2.04 -8.32 21.36
CA GLY A 132 -0.97 -9.31 21.45
C GLY A 132 -1.46 -10.76 21.28
N CYS A 133 -2.44 -10.99 20.42
CA CYS A 133 -3.06 -12.31 20.23
C CYS A 133 -2.04 -13.36 19.81
N LYS A 134 -2.03 -14.53 20.48
CA LYS A 134 -1.09 -15.63 20.21
C LYS A 134 -1.61 -16.67 19.21
N LEU A 135 -2.87 -16.57 18.81
CA LEU A 135 -3.46 -17.45 17.79
C LEU A 135 -2.91 -17.08 16.40
N ARG A 136 -3.00 -17.99 15.43
CA ARG A 136 -2.67 -17.64 14.03
C ARG A 136 -3.67 -16.61 13.49
N TYR A 137 -3.18 -15.52 12.90
CA TYR A 137 -4.04 -14.46 12.35
C TYR A 137 -5.06 -15.00 11.34
N SER A 138 -4.67 -15.94 10.47
CA SER A 138 -5.57 -16.56 9.49
C SER A 138 -6.77 -17.29 10.14
N LEU A 139 -6.59 -17.88 11.31
CA LEU A 139 -7.67 -18.50 12.08
C LEU A 139 -8.63 -17.42 12.62
N VAL A 140 -8.09 -16.37 13.25
CA VAL A 140 -8.89 -15.24 13.77
C VAL A 140 -9.66 -14.57 12.63
N GLN A 141 -9.00 -14.28 11.52
CA GLN A 141 -9.63 -13.69 10.34
C GLN A 141 -10.76 -14.56 9.78
N SER A 142 -10.56 -15.88 9.66
CA SER A 142 -11.58 -16.80 9.18
C SER A 142 -12.81 -16.85 10.10
N ARG A 143 -12.59 -16.82 11.42
CA ARG A 143 -13.67 -16.80 12.41
C ARG A 143 -14.53 -15.54 12.29
N VAL A 144 -13.90 -14.38 12.15
CA VAL A 144 -14.61 -13.10 12.01
C VAL A 144 -15.28 -13.00 10.64
N SER A 145 -14.53 -13.22 9.55
CA SER A 145 -15.01 -12.92 8.19
C SER A 145 -15.89 -14.00 7.57
N LYS A 146 -15.70 -15.28 7.94
CA LYS A 146 -16.42 -16.41 7.34
C LYS A 146 -17.43 -17.05 8.29
N GLN A 147 -17.15 -17.06 9.60
CA GLN A 147 -17.97 -17.73 10.60
C GLN A 147 -18.82 -16.75 11.43
N GLY A 148 -18.67 -15.43 11.23
CA GLY A 148 -19.46 -14.41 11.90
C GLY A 148 -19.21 -14.29 13.40
N TRP A 149 -18.05 -14.70 13.90
CA TRP A 149 -17.73 -14.58 15.33
C TRP A 149 -17.49 -13.13 15.71
N SER A 150 -17.82 -12.77 16.97
CA SER A 150 -17.36 -11.50 17.53
C SER A 150 -15.83 -11.45 17.56
N VAL A 151 -15.27 -10.25 17.51
CA VAL A 151 -13.82 -10.04 17.50
C VAL A 151 -13.18 -10.60 18.78
N GLU A 152 -13.79 -10.30 19.93
CA GLU A 152 -13.35 -10.80 21.24
C GLU A 152 -13.28 -12.32 21.26
N ARG A 153 -14.37 -12.98 20.85
CA ARG A 153 -14.45 -14.44 20.80
C ARG A 153 -13.40 -15.03 19.85
N ALA A 154 -13.21 -14.41 18.69
CA ALA A 154 -12.26 -14.89 17.70
C ALA A 154 -10.80 -14.81 18.19
N LEU A 155 -10.47 -13.76 18.96
CA LEU A 155 -9.13 -13.51 19.52
C LEU A 155 -8.81 -14.39 20.73
N THR A 156 -9.80 -14.82 21.50
CA THR A 156 -9.59 -15.49 22.80
C THR A 156 -9.83 -16.99 22.78
N THR A 157 -10.64 -17.52 21.84
CA THR A 157 -10.98 -18.94 21.81
C THR A 157 -9.83 -19.77 21.23
N PRO A 158 -9.26 -20.75 21.94
CA PRO A 158 -8.24 -21.67 21.42
C PRO A 158 -8.72 -22.43 20.17
N PRO A 159 -7.80 -22.91 19.31
CA PRO A 159 -8.16 -23.81 18.22
C PRO A 159 -8.66 -25.16 18.81
N ILE A 160 -9.70 -25.73 18.22
CA ILE A 160 -10.13 -27.09 18.55
C ILE A 160 -9.10 -28.04 17.95
N HIS A 161 -8.30 -28.67 18.78
CA HIS A 161 -7.50 -29.83 18.37
C HIS A 161 -8.47 -30.97 18.11
N ARG A 162 -8.71 -31.35 16.86
CA ARG A 162 -9.30 -32.67 16.59
C ARG A 162 -8.25 -33.68 17.06
N ALA A 163 -8.59 -34.48 18.06
CA ALA A 163 -7.82 -35.68 18.38
C ALA A 163 -7.73 -36.52 17.10
N ALA A 164 -6.50 -37.00 16.82
CA ALA A 164 -6.21 -37.86 15.68
C ALA A 164 -6.93 -39.20 15.82
#